data_414bec131ca3d4355b4d7ded07098bb6
#
_entry.id   414bec131ca3d4355b4d7ded07098bb6
#
_cell.length_a   1.000
_cell.length_b   1.000
_cell.length_c   1.000
_cell.angle_alpha   90.00
_cell.angle_beta   90.00
_cell.angle_gamma   90.00
#
_symmetry.space_group_name_H-M   'P 1'
#
loop_
_entity.id
_entity.type
_entity.pdbx_description
1 polymer ?
#
loop_
_entity_poly.entity_id
_entity_poly.type
_entity_poly.pdbx_seq_one_letter_code
_entity_poly.pdbx_strand_id
1 'polypeptide(L)'
;MPAADLKWEALVPGSPVKMSVLWGDYKKGPFGMLLKQPGGSESGMHTHASDYYAVLVQGTWIHTVEGDSSAPKELTPGSYVMQPAQQFHNDKCKGPEDCIVYIYQLGKADFIPFKGARPAEKQ
;
A
#
# COMPACT_ATOMS: atom_id res chain seq x y z
N MET A 1 10.76 -10.48 -17.41
CA MET A 1 10.44 -11.47 -16.34
C MET A 1 8.97 -11.80 -16.40
N PRO A 2 8.63 -13.05 -16.65
CA PRO A 2 7.22 -13.46 -16.62
C PRO A 2 6.64 -13.36 -15.21
N ALA A 3 5.34 -13.13 -15.12
CA ALA A 3 4.69 -12.99 -13.81
C ALA A 3 4.91 -14.22 -12.92
N ALA A 4 4.98 -15.40 -13.53
CA ALA A 4 5.19 -16.63 -12.76
C ALA A 4 6.58 -16.70 -12.10
N ASP A 5 7.52 -15.87 -12.55
CA ASP A 5 8.87 -15.86 -12.00
C ASP A 5 9.04 -14.85 -10.86
N LEU A 6 8.01 -14.08 -10.55
CA LEU A 6 8.08 -13.13 -9.44
C LEU A 6 8.22 -13.87 -8.12
N LYS A 7 9.07 -13.34 -7.25
CA LYS A 7 9.29 -13.92 -5.93
C LYS A 7 8.48 -13.14 -4.91
N TRP A 8 7.49 -13.80 -4.33
CA TRP A 8 6.61 -13.18 -3.35
C TRP A 8 7.02 -13.56 -1.93
N GLU A 9 7.03 -12.59 -1.03
CA GLU A 9 7.28 -12.84 0.37
C GLU A 9 6.32 -12.00 1.21
N ALA A 10 6.09 -12.38 2.46
CA ALA A 10 5.20 -11.62 3.32
C ALA A 10 5.78 -10.22 3.53
N LEU A 11 4.93 -9.20 3.50
CA LEU A 11 5.35 -7.82 3.73
C LEU A 11 6.00 -7.68 5.10
N VAL A 12 5.37 -8.29 6.10
CA VAL A 12 5.95 -8.46 7.43
C VAL A 12 5.61 -9.87 7.89
N PRO A 13 6.35 -10.45 8.84
CA PRO A 13 6.07 -11.82 9.28
C PRO A 13 4.61 -12.01 9.68
N GLY A 14 3.98 -13.02 9.13
CA GLY A 14 2.59 -13.35 9.42
C GLY A 14 1.55 -12.54 8.67
N SER A 15 1.94 -11.57 7.88
CA SER A 15 0.99 -10.77 7.12
C SER A 15 0.46 -11.52 5.90
N PRO A 16 -0.84 -11.39 5.58
CA PRO A 16 -1.36 -11.94 4.34
C PRO A 16 -1.00 -11.08 3.12
N VAL A 17 -0.50 -9.86 3.36
CA VAL A 17 -0.06 -8.97 2.28
C VAL A 17 1.32 -9.44 1.84
N LYS A 18 1.52 -9.56 0.53
CA LYS A 18 2.77 -10.03 -0.05
C LYS A 18 3.44 -8.93 -0.83
N MET A 19 4.76 -9.00 -0.94
CA MET A 19 5.52 -8.10 -1.80
C MET A 19 6.48 -8.88 -2.68
N SER A 20 6.76 -8.31 -3.84
CA SER A 20 7.80 -8.81 -4.73
C SER A 20 8.68 -7.63 -5.09
N VAL A 21 9.91 -7.61 -4.58
CA VAL A 21 10.82 -6.50 -4.84
C VAL A 21 11.35 -6.62 -6.26
N LEU A 22 11.21 -5.57 -7.04
CA LEU A 22 11.61 -5.55 -8.44
C LEU A 22 12.99 -4.94 -8.64
N TRP A 23 13.34 -3.94 -7.83
CA TRP A 23 14.65 -3.30 -7.88
C TRP A 23 14.87 -2.54 -6.57
N GLY A 24 16.14 -2.26 -6.28
CA GLY A 24 16.54 -1.49 -5.12
C GLY A 24 16.69 -2.34 -3.87
N ASP A 25 17.21 -1.72 -2.81
CA ASP A 25 17.34 -2.37 -1.52
C ASP A 25 16.35 -1.69 -0.56
N TYR A 26 15.20 -2.33 -0.37
CA TYR A 26 14.12 -1.74 0.42
C TYR A 26 14.47 -1.53 1.89
N LYS A 27 15.56 -2.13 2.35
CA LYS A 27 16.01 -1.95 3.74
C LYS A 27 16.84 -0.70 3.92
N LYS A 28 17.30 -0.09 2.83
CA LYS A 28 18.26 1.01 2.90
C LYS A 28 17.83 2.28 2.18
N GLY A 29 17.08 2.17 1.12
CA GLY A 29 16.76 3.34 0.31
C GLY A 29 15.67 3.09 -0.71
N PRO A 30 15.67 3.84 -1.81
CA PRO A 30 14.61 3.74 -2.81
C PRO A 30 14.49 2.34 -3.40
N PHE A 31 13.27 1.96 -3.68
CA PHE A 31 13.01 0.64 -4.27
C PHE A 31 11.69 0.66 -5.03
N GLY A 32 11.52 -0.36 -5.87
CA GLY A 32 10.26 -0.61 -6.55
C GLY A 32 9.79 -2.02 -6.26
N MET A 33 8.50 -2.18 -6.06
CA MET A 33 7.90 -3.47 -5.75
C MET A 33 6.51 -3.60 -6.31
N LEU A 34 6.05 -4.84 -6.37
CA LEU A 34 4.62 -5.12 -6.48
C LEU A 34 4.13 -5.50 -5.09
N LEU A 35 3.00 -4.95 -4.72
CA LEU A 35 2.32 -5.28 -3.47
C LEU A 35 1.05 -6.04 -3.82
N LYS A 36 0.81 -7.18 -3.17
CA LYS A 36 -0.41 -7.95 -3.37
C LYS A 36 -1.21 -7.94 -2.09
N GLN A 37 -2.37 -7.35 -2.16
CA GLN A 37 -3.29 -7.24 -1.03
C GLN A 37 -4.48 -8.15 -1.27
N PRO A 38 -4.83 -9.02 -0.33
CA PRO A 38 -5.96 -9.94 -0.51
C PRO A 38 -7.27 -9.18 -0.72
N GLY A 39 -8.11 -9.72 -1.59
CA GLY A 39 -9.44 -9.18 -1.80
C GLY A 39 -10.23 -9.18 -0.51
N GLY A 40 -10.88 -8.08 -0.21
CA GLY A 40 -11.66 -7.91 1.00
C GLY A 40 -10.87 -7.40 2.21
N SER A 41 -9.56 -7.20 2.07
CA SER A 41 -8.72 -6.74 3.18
C SER A 41 -8.48 -5.24 3.14
N GLU A 42 -8.04 -4.69 4.26
CA GLU A 42 -7.57 -3.31 4.31
C GLU A 42 -6.38 -3.19 5.24
N SER A 43 -5.54 -2.20 4.98
CA SER A 43 -4.30 -2.02 5.70
C SER A 43 -4.49 -1.42 7.09
N GLY A 44 -5.55 -0.68 7.28
CA GLY A 44 -5.68 0.19 8.43
C GLY A 44 -4.95 1.51 8.17
N MET A 45 -5.32 2.52 8.95
CA MET A 45 -4.71 3.84 8.81
C MET A 45 -3.24 3.78 9.18
N HIS A 46 -2.38 4.28 8.29
CA HIS A 46 -0.92 4.22 8.48
C HIS A 46 -0.25 5.30 7.64
N THR A 47 1.04 5.47 7.85
CA THR A 47 1.86 6.36 7.04
C THR A 47 3.24 5.77 6.82
N HIS A 48 4.04 6.47 6.01
CA HIS A 48 5.42 6.12 5.70
C HIS A 48 6.28 7.37 5.83
N ALA A 49 7.58 7.15 6.04
CA ALA A 49 8.52 8.27 6.17
C ALA A 49 8.88 8.91 4.83
N SER A 50 8.56 8.26 3.72
CA SER A 50 8.92 8.73 2.38
C SER A 50 7.71 8.77 1.48
N ASP A 51 7.77 9.62 0.47
CA ASP A 51 6.75 9.65 -0.58
C ASP A 51 6.78 8.36 -1.38
N TYR A 52 5.62 7.95 -1.91
CA TYR A 52 5.61 6.88 -2.89
C TYR A 52 4.63 7.18 -4.02
N TYR A 53 4.89 6.52 -5.14
CA TYR A 53 4.06 6.61 -6.34
C TYR A 53 3.56 5.21 -6.65
N ALA A 54 2.29 5.08 -6.98
CA ALA A 54 1.68 3.78 -7.17
C ALA A 54 0.80 3.74 -8.41
N VAL A 55 0.81 2.60 -9.08
CA VAL A 55 -0.10 2.32 -10.20
C VAL A 55 -0.77 0.99 -9.90
N LEU A 56 -2.09 0.98 -9.96
CA LEU A 56 -2.85 -0.25 -9.77
C LEU A 56 -2.71 -1.14 -11.00
N VAL A 57 -2.33 -2.39 -10.79
CA VAL A 57 -2.14 -3.37 -11.85
C VAL A 57 -3.34 -4.29 -11.96
N GLN A 58 -3.94 -4.67 -10.84
CA GLN A 58 -5.04 -5.63 -10.80
C GLN A 58 -5.96 -5.32 -9.62
N GLY A 59 -7.24 -5.57 -9.80
CA GLY A 59 -8.22 -5.46 -8.72
C GLY A 59 -8.90 -4.10 -8.65
N THR A 60 -9.68 -3.91 -7.60
CA THR A 60 -10.36 -2.64 -7.31
C THR A 60 -9.87 -2.15 -5.96
N TRP A 61 -9.27 -0.97 -5.94
CA TRP A 61 -8.54 -0.44 -4.80
C TRP A 61 -9.15 0.87 -4.33
N ILE A 62 -9.26 1.03 -3.02
CA ILE A 62 -9.81 2.25 -2.43
C ILE A 62 -8.75 2.83 -1.50
N HIS A 63 -8.24 4.00 -1.88
CA HIS A 63 -7.18 4.69 -1.15
C HIS A 63 -7.78 5.94 -0.52
N THR A 64 -7.81 6.01 0.80
CA THR A 64 -8.39 7.14 1.51
C THR A 64 -7.33 7.81 2.36
N VAL A 65 -7.43 9.13 2.47
CA VAL A 65 -6.46 9.95 3.19
C VAL A 65 -7.16 10.58 4.38
N GLU A 66 -6.49 10.60 5.51
CA GLU A 66 -7.03 11.23 6.70
C GLU A 66 -7.36 12.69 6.43
N GLY A 67 -8.53 13.12 6.84
CA GLY A 67 -8.97 14.49 6.65
C GLY A 67 -9.66 14.77 5.33
N ASP A 68 -9.62 13.82 4.40
CA ASP A 68 -10.32 13.97 3.12
C ASP A 68 -11.76 13.57 3.32
N SER A 69 -12.66 14.53 3.19
CA SER A 69 -14.10 14.31 3.39
C SER A 69 -14.83 13.92 2.12
N SER A 70 -14.13 13.83 0.99
CA SER A 70 -14.78 13.42 -0.25
C SER A 70 -15.15 11.94 -0.19
N ALA A 71 -16.13 11.55 -1.00
CA ALA A 71 -16.54 10.15 -1.06
C ALA A 71 -15.37 9.30 -1.60
N PRO A 72 -15.13 8.14 -1.01
CA PRO A 72 -14.08 7.26 -1.50
C PRO A 72 -14.33 6.86 -2.96
N LYS A 73 -13.28 6.80 -3.74
CA LYS A 73 -13.35 6.40 -5.15
C LYS A 73 -12.77 5.03 -5.32
N GLU A 74 -13.43 4.22 -6.13
CA GLU A 74 -12.90 2.92 -6.52
C GLU A 74 -11.93 3.12 -7.68
N LEU A 75 -10.69 2.70 -7.46
CA LEU A 75 -9.65 2.79 -8.48
C LEU A 75 -9.57 1.46 -9.20
N THR A 76 -9.46 1.53 -10.53
CA THR A 76 -9.36 0.35 -11.39
C THR A 76 -7.97 0.28 -12.01
N PRO A 77 -7.59 -0.85 -12.63
CA PRO A 77 -6.24 -1.00 -13.19
C PRO A 77 -5.85 0.16 -14.10
N GLY A 78 -4.63 0.63 -13.91
CA GLY A 78 -4.12 1.82 -14.59
C GLY A 78 -4.25 3.10 -13.78
N SER A 79 -4.98 3.08 -12.69
CA SER A 79 -5.13 4.24 -11.82
C SER A 79 -3.81 4.57 -11.11
N TYR A 80 -3.58 5.84 -10.87
CA TYR A 80 -2.35 6.35 -10.29
C TYR A 80 -2.61 7.04 -8.96
N VAL A 81 -1.74 6.78 -7.98
CA VAL A 81 -1.79 7.44 -6.67
C VAL A 81 -0.39 7.96 -6.33
N MET A 82 -0.32 9.20 -5.87
CA MET A 82 0.88 9.74 -5.24
C MET A 82 0.55 9.95 -3.77
N GLN A 83 1.32 9.31 -2.89
CA GLN A 83 1.11 9.40 -1.46
C GLN A 83 2.27 10.15 -0.82
N PRO A 84 2.01 11.36 -0.29
CA PRO A 84 3.05 12.10 0.41
C PRO A 84 3.50 11.41 1.69
N ALA A 85 4.77 11.63 2.03
CA ALA A 85 5.32 11.17 3.30
C ALA A 85 4.51 11.70 4.47
N GLN A 86 4.41 10.90 5.51
CA GLN A 86 3.84 11.30 6.79
C GLN A 86 2.35 11.66 6.78
N GLN A 87 1.67 11.42 5.67
CA GLN A 87 0.24 11.61 5.59
C GLN A 87 -0.46 10.29 5.84
N PHE A 88 -1.33 10.24 6.85
CA PHE A 88 -2.03 9.00 7.17
C PHE A 88 -3.05 8.66 6.10
N HIS A 89 -3.09 7.40 5.75
CA HIS A 89 -3.98 6.88 4.71
C HIS A 89 -4.34 5.43 4.99
N ASN A 90 -5.35 4.94 4.31
CA ASN A 90 -5.83 3.57 4.41
C ASN A 90 -6.02 3.01 3.01
N ASP A 91 -5.60 1.77 2.82
CA ASP A 91 -5.70 1.09 1.53
C ASP A 91 -6.58 -0.14 1.69
N LYS A 92 -7.66 -0.18 0.93
CA LYS A 92 -8.61 -1.28 0.95
C LYS A 92 -8.67 -1.93 -0.42
N CYS A 93 -8.61 -3.25 -0.44
CA CYS A 93 -8.86 -4.02 -1.66
C CYS A 93 -10.30 -4.51 -1.60
N LYS A 94 -11.11 -4.06 -2.55
CA LYS A 94 -12.53 -4.34 -2.49
C LYS A 94 -12.85 -5.83 -2.61
N GLY A 95 -12.06 -6.57 -3.38
CA GLY A 95 -12.35 -7.96 -3.65
C GLY A 95 -13.50 -8.12 -4.65
N PRO A 96 -13.80 -9.38 -5.03
CA PRO A 96 -13.17 -10.60 -4.53
C PRO A 96 -11.75 -10.83 -5.02
N GLU A 97 -11.36 -10.18 -6.09
CA GLU A 97 -10.04 -10.32 -6.67
C GLU A 97 -8.99 -9.64 -5.81
N ASP A 98 -7.79 -10.22 -5.69
CA ASP A 98 -6.69 -9.57 -5.00
C ASP A 98 -6.27 -8.32 -5.75
N CYS A 99 -5.79 -7.33 -5.02
CA CYS A 99 -5.24 -6.12 -5.62
C CYS A 99 -3.73 -6.25 -5.75
N ILE A 100 -3.20 -5.88 -6.91
CA ILE A 100 -1.76 -5.83 -7.14
C ILE A 100 -1.43 -4.40 -7.53
N VAL A 101 -0.49 -3.80 -6.80
CA VAL A 101 -0.13 -2.40 -6.96
C VAL A 101 1.38 -2.32 -7.18
N TYR A 102 1.80 -1.60 -8.22
CA TYR A 102 3.21 -1.27 -8.38
C TYR A 102 3.51 -0.04 -7.54
N ILE A 103 4.54 -0.10 -6.71
CA ILE A 103 4.93 1.00 -5.84
C ILE A 103 6.39 1.34 -6.05
N TYR A 104 6.66 2.63 -6.26
CA TYR A 104 8.00 3.20 -6.26
C TYR A 104 8.07 4.10 -5.03
N GLN A 105 8.86 3.71 -4.04
CA GLN A 105 9.05 4.49 -2.81
C GLN A 105 10.42 5.14 -2.80
N LEU A 106 10.47 6.41 -2.41
CA LEU A 106 11.70 7.19 -2.50
C LEU A 106 12.69 6.91 -1.38
N GLY A 107 12.27 6.24 -0.33
CA GLY A 107 13.13 5.87 0.80
C GLY A 107 12.91 4.43 1.18
N LYS A 108 13.59 4.00 2.24
CA LYS A 108 13.48 2.60 2.68
C LYS A 108 12.04 2.25 3.05
N ALA A 109 11.74 0.95 2.97
CA ALA A 109 10.42 0.46 3.31
C ALA A 109 10.13 0.65 4.79
N ASP A 110 8.91 1.07 5.09
CA ASP A 110 8.44 1.18 6.45
C ASP A 110 6.91 1.11 6.45
N PHE A 111 6.34 0.95 7.61
CA PHE A 111 4.90 0.96 7.80
C PHE A 111 4.67 1.46 9.22
N ILE A 112 4.12 2.66 9.33
CA ILE A 112 3.92 3.31 10.63
C ILE A 112 2.42 3.36 10.91
N PRO A 113 1.90 2.44 11.71
CA PRO A 113 0.46 2.40 11.97
C PRO A 113 0.02 3.62 12.76
N PHE A 114 -1.22 4.01 12.53
CA PHE A 114 -1.80 5.06 13.31
C PHE A 114 -1.99 4.53 14.73
N LYS A 115 -1.39 5.22 15.69
CA LYS A 115 -1.56 4.80 17.05
C LYS A 115 -2.84 5.40 17.52
N GLY A 116 -3.77 4.62 17.44
CA GLY A 116 -5.02 4.95 17.70
C GLY A 116 -5.55 5.80 18.63
N ALA A 117 -4.86 6.35 19.26
CA ALA A 117 -5.45 7.19 20.07
C ALA A 117 -5.77 8.34 19.34
N ARG A 118 -6.46 8.24 18.45
CA ARG A 118 -7.10 9.38 18.16
C ARG A 118 -7.65 9.80 19.34
N PRO A 119 -7.31 10.90 19.69
CA PRO A 119 -7.83 11.36 20.91
C PRO A 119 -9.22 11.14 20.78
N ALA A 120 -9.58 10.50 20.58
CA ALA A 120 -10.76 10.28 20.61
C ALA A 120 -10.80 8.94 20.51
N GLU A 121 -10.19 8.52 20.52
CA GLU A 121 -10.18 7.36 20.42
C GLU A 121 -9.64 6.74 21.21
N LYS A 122 -9.15 7.14 21.41
CA LYS A 122 -8.70 6.78 22.00
C LYS A 122 -8.58 6.73 22.49
N GLN A 123 -8.51 6.74 22.28
CA GLN A 123 -8.46 6.73 22.59
C GLN A 123 -8.58 6.71 22.83
#